data_e1936c6565c460dba260b5079357c8f9
#
_entry.id   e1936c6565c460dba260b5079357c8f9
#
_cell.length_a   1.000
_cell.length_b   1.000
_cell.length_c   1.000
_cell.angle_alpha   90.00
_cell.angle_beta   90.00
_cell.angle_gamma   90.00
#
_symmetry.space_group_name_H-M   'P 1'
#
loop_
_entity.id
_entity.type
_entity.pdbx_description
1 polymer ?
#
loop_
_entity_poly.entity_id
_entity_poly.type
_entity_poly.pdbx_seq_one_letter_code
_entity_poly.pdbx_strand_id
1 'polypeptide(L)'
;MTEKPELNNAYSLKSPEDNKLLYAKWAKTYDRDFADNMGYALPARVADAFVSAVGSQKIGRVLDVGAGTGLVGQRLAAHGLVKLDALDISVEMLAVAALKGCYINMIEGDLMGCLPIATNTYDFIISAGTFTLGHVGPDGLDELLRIARPGAIFCLSINSAHFDSTGFGSAFIRLAGRIEDLELRPVRFYLDGTTGPHADDHGVIALFRKCMT
;
A
#
# COMPACT_ATOMS: atom_id res chain seq x y z
N MET A 1 17.88 -14.77 -22.45
CA MET A 1 17.97 -14.66 -20.98
C MET A 1 16.98 -13.61 -20.57
N THR A 2 15.90 -13.94 -19.90
CA THR A 2 14.96 -12.96 -19.35
C THR A 2 15.65 -12.35 -18.13
N GLU A 3 15.92 -11.05 -18.16
CA GLU A 3 16.42 -10.31 -16.99
C GLU A 3 15.49 -10.57 -15.80
N LYS A 4 16.10 -10.84 -14.65
CA LYS A 4 15.34 -10.96 -13.39
C LYS A 4 14.74 -9.60 -13.06
N PRO A 5 13.48 -9.55 -12.62
CA PRO A 5 12.90 -8.30 -12.13
C PRO A 5 13.73 -7.77 -10.95
N GLU A 6 14.06 -6.49 -10.98
CA GLU A 6 14.82 -5.80 -9.94
C GLU A 6 14.09 -4.52 -9.53
N LEU A 7 14.38 -3.99 -8.34
CA LEU A 7 13.74 -2.78 -7.82
C LEU A 7 13.96 -1.55 -8.72
N ASN A 8 15.12 -1.45 -9.36
CA ASN A 8 15.38 -0.40 -10.35
C ASN A 8 14.39 -0.42 -11.52
N ASN A 9 13.97 -1.63 -11.96
CA ASN A 9 12.96 -1.78 -13.00
C ASN A 9 11.60 -1.25 -12.49
N ALA A 10 11.24 -1.52 -11.23
CA ALA A 10 10.00 -1.04 -10.63
C ALA A 10 9.95 0.50 -10.52
N TYR A 11 11.05 1.14 -10.14
CA TYR A 11 11.12 2.61 -10.02
C TYR A 11 11.17 3.35 -11.38
N SER A 12 11.45 2.65 -12.47
CA SER A 12 11.51 3.22 -13.82
C SER A 12 10.22 3.03 -14.65
N LEU A 13 9.18 2.45 -14.08
CA LEU A 13 7.91 2.20 -14.76
C LEU A 13 7.21 3.51 -15.13
N LYS A 14 6.49 3.50 -16.27
CA LYS A 14 5.87 4.69 -16.84
C LYS A 14 4.38 4.55 -17.06
N SER A 15 3.84 3.34 -16.98
CA SER A 15 2.42 3.08 -17.18
C SER A 15 1.89 1.99 -16.26
N PRO A 16 0.56 1.95 -16.01
CA PRO A 16 -0.09 0.86 -15.30
C PRO A 16 0.16 -0.52 -15.94
N GLU A 17 0.22 -0.57 -17.28
CA GLU A 17 0.50 -1.79 -18.04
C GLU A 17 1.91 -2.32 -17.77
N ASP A 18 2.92 -1.42 -17.72
CA ASP A 18 4.29 -1.80 -17.37
C ASP A 18 4.36 -2.36 -15.95
N ASN A 19 3.64 -1.74 -15.00
CA ASN A 19 3.50 -2.24 -13.63
C ASN A 19 2.92 -3.66 -13.62
N LYS A 20 1.77 -3.86 -14.28
CA LYS A 20 1.11 -5.16 -14.37
C LYS A 20 2.03 -6.25 -14.93
N LEU A 21 2.74 -5.95 -16.02
CA LEU A 21 3.66 -6.90 -16.67
C LEU A 21 4.88 -7.24 -15.80
N LEU A 22 5.47 -6.28 -15.12
CA LEU A 22 6.60 -6.50 -14.23
C LEU A 22 6.20 -7.39 -13.05
N TYR A 23 5.15 -7.00 -12.33
CA TYR A 23 4.70 -7.70 -11.14
C TYR A 23 4.11 -9.08 -11.44
N ALA A 24 3.48 -9.28 -12.60
CA ALA A 24 3.06 -10.60 -13.04
C ALA A 24 4.25 -11.58 -13.15
N LYS A 25 5.38 -11.11 -13.69
CA LYS A 25 6.61 -11.93 -13.80
C LYS A 25 7.26 -12.16 -12.43
N TRP A 26 7.13 -11.21 -11.52
CA TRP A 26 7.81 -11.24 -10.22
C TRP A 26 7.02 -11.97 -9.13
N ALA A 27 5.71 -12.10 -9.28
CA ALA A 27 4.79 -12.56 -8.24
C ALA A 27 5.26 -13.83 -7.51
N LYS A 28 5.69 -14.86 -8.25
CA LYS A 28 6.07 -16.16 -7.67
C LYS A 28 7.35 -16.14 -6.83
N THR A 29 8.21 -15.16 -7.04
CA THR A 29 9.52 -15.11 -6.38
C THR A 29 9.71 -13.84 -5.56
N TYR A 30 8.76 -12.90 -5.61
CA TYR A 30 8.83 -11.59 -4.97
C TYR A 30 9.17 -11.67 -3.48
N ASP A 31 8.46 -12.49 -2.72
CA ASP A 31 8.67 -12.59 -1.27
C ASP A 31 10.10 -13.04 -0.96
N ARG A 32 10.60 -14.10 -1.62
CA ARG A 32 11.94 -14.63 -1.40
C ARG A 32 13.03 -13.73 -2.01
N ASP A 33 12.88 -13.38 -3.29
CA ASP A 33 13.96 -12.75 -4.07
C ASP A 33 14.10 -11.25 -3.75
N PHE A 34 13.03 -10.60 -3.27
CA PHE A 34 13.03 -9.19 -2.88
C PHE A 34 12.81 -9.02 -1.37
N ALA A 35 11.64 -9.42 -0.84
CA ALA A 35 11.29 -9.06 0.53
C ALA A 35 12.26 -9.66 1.56
N ASP A 36 12.50 -10.98 1.50
CA ASP A 36 13.37 -11.67 2.45
C ASP A 36 14.84 -11.32 2.25
N ASN A 37 15.34 -11.42 1.00
CA ASN A 37 16.76 -11.22 0.70
C ASN A 37 17.23 -9.77 0.90
N MET A 38 16.35 -8.80 0.68
CA MET A 38 16.65 -7.37 0.85
C MET A 38 16.30 -6.84 2.24
N GLY A 39 15.73 -7.66 3.12
CA GLY A 39 15.28 -7.19 4.43
C GLY A 39 14.19 -6.12 4.36
N TYR A 40 13.24 -6.28 3.42
CA TYR A 40 12.16 -5.33 3.20
C TYR A 40 11.15 -5.35 4.34
N ALA A 41 11.20 -4.34 5.20
CA ALA A 41 10.45 -4.24 6.44
C ALA A 41 9.19 -3.36 6.35
N LEU A 42 9.00 -2.62 5.26
CA LEU A 42 7.92 -1.64 5.14
C LEU A 42 6.52 -2.24 5.35
N PRO A 43 6.15 -3.40 4.77
CA PRO A 43 4.82 -3.99 5.00
C PRO A 43 4.53 -4.26 6.48
N ALA A 44 5.53 -4.77 7.21
CA ALA A 44 5.39 -5.03 8.64
C ALA A 44 5.25 -3.72 9.44
N ARG A 45 6.07 -2.71 9.14
CA ARG A 45 6.03 -1.40 9.81
C ARG A 45 4.70 -0.68 9.59
N VAL A 46 4.16 -0.74 8.37
CA VAL A 46 2.84 -0.15 8.05
C VAL A 46 1.73 -0.90 8.80
N ALA A 47 1.77 -2.23 8.81
CA ALA A 47 0.78 -3.02 9.55
C ALA A 47 0.83 -2.75 11.06
N ASP A 48 2.02 -2.65 11.66
CA ASP A 48 2.18 -2.35 13.08
C ASP A 48 1.71 -0.91 13.41
N ALA A 49 1.99 0.06 12.55
CA ALA A 49 1.49 1.43 12.68
C ALA A 49 -0.04 1.49 12.59
N PHE A 50 -0.63 0.72 11.67
CA PHE A 50 -2.08 0.58 11.54
C PHE A 50 -2.71 0.01 12.82
N VAL A 51 -2.19 -1.11 13.33
CA VAL A 51 -2.69 -1.72 14.57
C VAL A 51 -2.61 -0.74 15.75
N SER A 52 -1.51 0.00 15.84
CA SER A 52 -1.35 1.05 16.86
C SER A 52 -2.37 2.19 16.72
N ALA A 53 -2.66 2.65 15.49
CA ALA A 53 -3.60 3.73 15.22
C ALA A 53 -5.06 3.32 15.48
N VAL A 54 -5.40 2.07 15.17
CA VAL A 54 -6.75 1.52 15.42
C VAL A 54 -6.99 1.25 16.90
N GLY A 55 -5.95 0.81 17.62
CA GLY A 55 -6.02 0.51 19.06
C GLY A 55 -7.10 -0.53 19.39
N SER A 56 -7.97 -0.22 20.36
CA SER A 56 -9.06 -1.10 20.78
C SER A 56 -10.37 -0.93 20.02
N GLN A 57 -10.36 -0.17 18.91
CA GLN A 57 -11.58 0.01 18.10
C GLN A 57 -12.03 -1.32 17.50
N LYS A 58 -13.35 -1.50 17.37
CA LYS A 58 -13.89 -2.66 16.66
C LYS A 58 -13.48 -2.59 15.18
N ILE A 59 -12.79 -3.63 14.73
CA ILE A 59 -12.36 -3.72 13.34
C ILE A 59 -13.55 -3.96 12.44
N GLY A 60 -13.79 -3.02 11.51
CA GLY A 60 -14.73 -3.12 10.41
C GLY A 60 -14.08 -3.73 9.15
N ARG A 61 -14.53 -3.29 7.96
CA ARG A 61 -13.94 -3.74 6.69
C ARG A 61 -12.64 -3.02 6.42
N VAL A 62 -11.58 -3.77 6.15
CA VAL A 62 -10.24 -3.27 5.83
C VAL A 62 -9.93 -3.57 4.37
N LEU A 63 -9.43 -2.57 3.62
CA LEU A 63 -8.86 -2.76 2.28
C LEU A 63 -7.35 -2.58 2.34
N ASP A 64 -6.63 -3.59 1.86
CA ASP A 64 -5.19 -3.53 1.58
C ASP A 64 -4.99 -3.14 0.11
N VAL A 65 -4.51 -1.92 -0.12
CA VAL A 65 -4.38 -1.30 -1.45
C VAL A 65 -2.98 -1.49 -1.99
N GLY A 66 -2.87 -2.06 -3.20
CA GLY A 66 -1.61 -2.53 -3.75
C GLY A 66 -1.08 -3.68 -2.90
N ALA A 67 -1.94 -4.65 -2.61
CA ALA A 67 -1.66 -5.73 -1.67
C ALA A 67 -0.46 -6.60 -2.11
N GLY A 68 -0.12 -6.59 -3.41
CA GLY A 68 0.96 -7.40 -3.96
C GLY A 68 0.79 -8.87 -3.61
N THR A 69 1.83 -9.48 -3.07
CA THR A 69 1.82 -10.85 -2.59
C THR A 69 1.16 -11.03 -1.21
N GLY A 70 0.66 -9.95 -0.59
CA GLY A 70 -0.08 -10.01 0.67
C GLY A 70 0.76 -9.95 1.95
N LEU A 71 1.93 -9.32 1.92
CA LEU A 71 2.81 -9.20 3.10
C LEU A 71 2.18 -8.38 4.23
N VAL A 72 1.43 -7.31 3.90
CA VAL A 72 0.67 -6.52 4.89
C VAL A 72 -0.40 -7.38 5.55
N GLY A 73 -1.23 -8.05 4.75
CA GLY A 73 -2.28 -8.92 5.27
C GLY A 73 -1.74 -10.05 6.14
N GLN A 74 -0.61 -10.66 5.76
CA GLN A 74 0.05 -11.68 6.55
C GLN A 74 0.48 -11.14 7.93
N ARG A 75 1.04 -9.93 7.98
CA ARG A 75 1.41 -9.28 9.24
C ARG A 75 0.19 -8.93 10.08
N LEU A 76 -0.88 -8.42 9.48
CA LEU A 76 -2.14 -8.13 10.17
C LEU A 76 -2.81 -9.39 10.71
N ALA A 77 -2.76 -10.51 9.98
CA ALA A 77 -3.26 -11.79 10.46
C ALA A 77 -2.51 -12.27 11.71
N ALA A 78 -1.21 -12.03 11.82
CA ALA A 78 -0.44 -12.31 13.04
C ALA A 78 -0.90 -11.48 14.25
N HIS A 79 -1.54 -10.33 14.03
CA HIS A 79 -2.22 -9.52 15.04
C HIS A 79 -3.69 -9.92 15.26
N GLY A 80 -4.16 -11.01 14.65
CA GLY A 80 -5.54 -11.50 14.77
C GLY A 80 -6.55 -10.83 13.84
N LEU A 81 -6.10 -10.02 12.88
CA LEU A 81 -6.93 -9.34 11.89
C LEU A 81 -7.04 -10.20 10.62
N VAL A 82 -8.19 -10.84 10.42
CA VAL A 82 -8.37 -11.85 9.34
C VAL A 82 -9.55 -11.52 8.40
N LYS A 83 -10.06 -10.29 8.40
CA LYS A 83 -11.16 -9.86 7.55
C LYS A 83 -10.74 -8.72 6.65
N LEU A 84 -9.83 -9.03 5.73
CA LEU A 84 -9.21 -8.07 4.82
C LEU A 84 -9.71 -8.35 3.40
N ASP A 85 -9.89 -7.29 2.61
CA ASP A 85 -9.99 -7.38 1.17
C ASP A 85 -8.66 -6.89 0.55
N ALA A 86 -8.17 -7.57 -0.47
CA ALA A 86 -6.97 -7.18 -1.22
C ALA A 86 -7.35 -6.50 -2.52
N LEU A 87 -6.73 -5.36 -2.81
CA LEU A 87 -6.80 -4.68 -4.11
C LEU A 87 -5.41 -4.63 -4.72
N ASP A 88 -5.27 -5.08 -5.96
CA ASP A 88 -4.04 -4.94 -6.74
C ASP A 88 -4.36 -4.87 -8.24
N ILE A 89 -3.47 -4.28 -9.02
CA ILE A 89 -3.58 -4.22 -10.48
C ILE A 89 -3.18 -5.56 -11.14
N SER A 90 -2.35 -6.38 -10.46
CA SER A 90 -1.85 -7.66 -10.94
C SER A 90 -2.64 -8.83 -10.35
N VAL A 91 -3.33 -9.57 -11.21
CA VAL A 91 -4.03 -10.81 -10.82
C VAL A 91 -3.07 -11.89 -10.35
N GLU A 92 -1.83 -11.90 -10.85
CA GLU A 92 -0.80 -12.85 -10.46
C GLU A 92 -0.31 -12.57 -9.03
N MET A 93 -0.18 -11.30 -8.65
CA MET A 93 0.12 -10.90 -7.27
C MET A 93 -1.02 -11.31 -6.34
N LEU A 94 -2.27 -11.01 -6.70
CA LEU A 94 -3.44 -11.42 -5.94
C LEU A 94 -3.56 -12.94 -5.79
N ALA A 95 -3.18 -13.71 -6.81
CA ALA A 95 -3.16 -15.16 -6.72
C ALA A 95 -2.15 -15.67 -5.66
N VAL A 96 -1.00 -15.01 -5.51
CA VAL A 96 -0.04 -15.33 -4.44
C VAL A 96 -0.58 -14.89 -3.08
N ALA A 97 -1.16 -13.70 -2.99
CA ALA A 97 -1.77 -13.20 -1.75
C ALA A 97 -2.88 -14.14 -1.23
N ALA A 98 -3.68 -14.71 -2.14
CA ALA A 98 -4.75 -15.65 -1.80
C ALA A 98 -4.22 -16.90 -1.07
N LEU A 99 -3.01 -17.38 -1.41
CA LEU A 99 -2.40 -18.55 -0.77
C LEU A 99 -2.06 -18.30 0.71
N LYS A 100 -1.96 -17.05 1.16
CA LYS A 100 -1.70 -16.70 2.55
C LYS A 100 -2.93 -16.84 3.46
N GLY A 101 -4.13 -16.96 2.89
CA GLY A 101 -5.37 -17.25 3.62
C GLY A 101 -5.85 -16.13 4.57
N CYS A 102 -5.34 -14.90 4.41
CA CYS A 102 -5.67 -13.76 5.27
C CYS A 102 -6.67 -12.77 4.63
N TYR A 103 -7.02 -12.97 3.37
CA TYR A 103 -7.99 -12.12 2.66
C TYR A 103 -9.30 -12.85 2.37
N ILE A 104 -10.39 -12.09 2.34
CA ILE A 104 -11.73 -12.57 1.98
C ILE A 104 -11.99 -12.41 0.48
N ASN A 105 -11.70 -11.22 -0.04
CA ASN A 105 -11.90 -10.89 -1.44
C ASN A 105 -10.58 -10.45 -2.08
N MET A 106 -10.39 -10.86 -3.34
CA MET A 106 -9.31 -10.41 -4.22
C MET A 106 -9.93 -9.54 -5.29
N ILE A 107 -9.55 -8.27 -5.34
CA ILE A 107 -10.12 -7.27 -6.24
C ILE A 107 -9.03 -6.82 -7.20
N GLU A 108 -9.20 -7.12 -8.50
CA GLU A 108 -8.36 -6.52 -9.53
C GLU A 108 -8.86 -5.11 -9.78
N GLY A 109 -7.96 -4.11 -9.77
CA GLY A 109 -8.31 -2.74 -10.09
C GLY A 109 -7.11 -1.82 -10.18
N ASP A 110 -7.21 -0.83 -11.06
CA ASP A 110 -6.25 0.26 -11.17
C ASP A 110 -6.74 1.44 -10.32
N LEU A 111 -5.95 1.84 -9.33
CA LEU A 111 -6.28 2.95 -8.44
C LEU A 111 -6.31 4.32 -9.15
N MET A 112 -5.70 4.42 -10.32
CA MET A 112 -5.78 5.63 -11.15
C MET A 112 -7.08 5.72 -11.96
N GLY A 113 -7.92 4.67 -11.93
CA GLY A 113 -9.24 4.61 -12.52
C GLY A 113 -10.37 4.57 -11.49
N CYS A 114 -11.57 4.28 -11.95
CA CYS A 114 -12.71 4.04 -11.08
C CYS A 114 -12.73 2.56 -10.66
N LEU A 115 -12.56 2.30 -9.37
CA LEU A 115 -12.54 0.95 -8.83
C LEU A 115 -13.95 0.31 -8.85
N PRO A 116 -14.06 -1.03 -9.03
CA PRO A 116 -15.31 -1.76 -8.97
C PRO A 116 -15.80 -1.92 -7.52
N ILE A 117 -15.72 -0.86 -6.75
CA ILE A 117 -16.03 -0.80 -5.31
C ILE A 117 -17.04 0.33 -5.09
N ALA A 118 -18.12 0.04 -4.38
CA ALA A 118 -19.14 1.04 -4.07
C ALA A 118 -18.58 2.13 -3.13
N THR A 119 -19.14 3.34 -3.23
CA THR A 119 -18.85 4.45 -2.33
C THR A 119 -19.14 4.06 -0.87
N ASN A 120 -18.33 4.55 0.06
CA ASN A 120 -18.50 4.32 1.51
C ASN A 120 -18.55 2.83 1.91
N THR A 121 -17.61 2.05 1.41
CA THR A 121 -17.55 0.60 1.65
C THR A 121 -16.62 0.22 2.82
N TYR A 122 -15.47 0.85 2.94
CA TYR A 122 -14.41 0.46 3.88
C TYR A 122 -14.32 1.38 5.07
N ASP A 123 -14.09 0.79 6.25
CA ASP A 123 -13.86 1.50 7.49
C ASP A 123 -12.36 1.82 7.67
N PHE A 124 -11.50 1.05 6.99
CA PHE A 124 -10.04 1.17 7.08
C PHE A 124 -9.41 0.96 5.71
N ILE A 125 -8.42 1.80 5.38
CA ILE A 125 -7.59 1.70 4.18
C ILE A 125 -6.14 1.61 4.61
N ILE A 126 -5.44 0.55 4.18
CA ILE A 126 -4.01 0.36 4.44
C ILE A 126 -3.28 0.17 3.10
N SER A 127 -2.03 0.65 3.01
CA SER A 127 -1.21 0.46 1.82
C SER A 127 0.27 0.53 2.13
N ALA A 128 1.05 -0.43 1.65
CA ALA A 128 2.51 -0.43 1.75
C ALA A 128 3.17 -0.58 0.38
N GLY A 129 3.95 0.43 -0.04
CA GLY A 129 4.74 0.38 -1.27
C GLY A 129 3.99 0.76 -2.56
N THR A 130 2.70 1.14 -2.50
CA THR A 130 1.91 1.54 -3.66
C THR A 130 2.21 2.98 -4.10
N PHE A 131 2.37 3.88 -3.13
CA PHE A 131 2.68 5.29 -3.41
C PHE A 131 4.20 5.49 -3.46
N THR A 132 4.79 5.06 -4.59
CA THR A 132 6.23 5.09 -4.81
C THR A 132 6.55 5.45 -6.27
N LEU A 133 7.83 5.71 -6.56
CA LEU A 133 8.29 6.09 -7.89
C LEU A 133 7.84 5.09 -8.96
N GLY A 134 7.34 5.60 -10.08
CA GLY A 134 6.82 4.78 -11.18
C GLY A 134 5.44 4.14 -10.95
N HIS A 135 4.79 4.42 -9.82
CA HIS A 135 3.49 3.85 -9.44
C HIS A 135 2.42 4.94 -9.23
N VAL A 136 1.61 4.80 -8.18
CA VAL A 136 0.44 5.65 -7.93
C VAL A 136 0.84 7.00 -7.36
N GLY A 137 0.36 8.07 -7.96
CA GLY A 137 0.50 9.45 -7.48
C GLY A 137 -0.63 9.86 -6.50
N PRO A 138 -0.63 11.14 -6.08
CA PRO A 138 -1.59 11.67 -5.11
C PRO A 138 -3.05 11.67 -5.60
N ASP A 139 -3.29 11.58 -6.91
CA ASP A 139 -4.64 11.55 -7.49
C ASP A 139 -5.41 10.28 -7.07
N GLY A 140 -4.70 9.17 -6.78
CA GLY A 140 -5.31 7.96 -6.24
C GLY A 140 -6.00 8.17 -4.88
N LEU A 141 -5.66 9.22 -4.12
CA LEU A 141 -6.29 9.53 -2.83
C LEU A 141 -7.78 9.87 -2.98
N ASP A 142 -8.20 10.49 -4.08
CA ASP A 142 -9.59 10.85 -4.31
C ASP A 142 -10.48 9.61 -4.44
N GLU A 143 -10.02 8.59 -5.16
CA GLU A 143 -10.75 7.32 -5.30
C GLU A 143 -10.77 6.54 -3.98
N LEU A 144 -9.67 6.52 -3.22
CA LEU A 144 -9.65 5.92 -1.89
C LEU A 144 -10.62 6.63 -0.94
N LEU A 145 -10.70 7.96 -0.99
CA LEU A 145 -11.69 8.71 -0.20
C LEU A 145 -13.13 8.42 -0.66
N ARG A 146 -13.38 8.15 -1.94
CA ARG A 146 -14.71 7.75 -2.42
C ARG A 146 -15.16 6.43 -1.81
N ILE A 147 -14.31 5.41 -1.82
CA ILE A 147 -14.66 4.06 -1.34
C ILE A 147 -14.62 3.93 0.19
N ALA A 148 -13.95 4.84 0.88
CA ALA A 148 -13.90 4.87 2.33
C ALA A 148 -15.17 5.49 2.93
N ARG A 149 -15.62 4.97 4.07
CA ARG A 149 -16.73 5.53 4.85
C ARG A 149 -16.32 6.84 5.53
N PRO A 150 -17.27 7.72 5.85
CA PRO A 150 -17.03 8.80 6.79
C PRO A 150 -16.40 8.26 8.08
N GLY A 151 -15.37 8.91 8.59
CA GLY A 151 -14.59 8.48 9.77
C GLY A 151 -13.59 7.36 9.51
N ALA A 152 -13.46 6.85 8.29
CA ALA A 152 -12.50 5.80 7.95
C ALA A 152 -11.06 6.24 8.23
N ILE A 153 -10.25 5.32 8.77
CA ILE A 153 -8.82 5.54 9.04
C ILE A 153 -8.00 5.07 7.85
N PHE A 154 -7.03 5.90 7.48
CA PHE A 154 -6.03 5.63 6.45
C PHE A 154 -4.66 5.44 7.08
N CYS A 155 -3.91 4.44 6.59
CA CYS A 155 -2.52 4.17 6.95
C CYS A 155 -1.75 3.85 5.66
N LEU A 156 -1.14 4.86 5.05
CA LEU A 156 -0.53 4.76 3.73
C LEU A 156 0.95 5.07 3.80
N SER A 157 1.82 4.19 3.29
CA SER A 157 3.23 4.55 3.11
C SER A 157 3.42 5.31 1.79
N ILE A 158 4.23 6.37 1.85
CA ILE A 158 4.59 7.17 0.68
C ILE A 158 6.11 7.32 0.68
N ASN A 159 6.75 6.96 -0.44
CA ASN A 159 8.19 7.13 -0.63
C ASN A 159 8.55 8.64 -0.61
N SER A 160 9.64 9.04 0.09
CA SER A 160 10.01 10.45 0.25
C SER A 160 10.29 11.14 -1.08
N ALA A 161 11.05 10.53 -1.97
CA ALA A 161 11.34 11.12 -3.28
C ALA A 161 10.08 11.26 -4.15
N HIS A 162 9.14 10.32 -4.02
CA HIS A 162 7.84 10.36 -4.67
C HIS A 162 6.93 11.43 -4.06
N PHE A 163 6.91 11.54 -2.74
CA PHE A 163 6.16 12.57 -2.01
C PHE A 163 6.48 13.97 -2.51
N ASP A 164 7.78 14.29 -2.62
CA ASP A 164 8.25 15.60 -3.05
C ASP A 164 8.01 15.84 -4.56
N SER A 165 8.32 14.83 -5.40
CA SER A 165 8.29 14.99 -6.86
C SER A 165 6.89 15.02 -7.45
N THR A 166 5.88 14.42 -6.81
CA THR A 166 4.50 14.31 -7.32
C THR A 166 3.50 15.20 -6.60
N GLY A 167 3.93 15.94 -5.57
CA GLY A 167 3.11 16.95 -4.92
C GLY A 167 2.10 16.43 -3.89
N PHE A 168 2.43 15.37 -3.14
CA PHE A 168 1.57 14.88 -2.05
C PHE A 168 1.26 15.96 -1.01
N GLY A 169 2.24 16.85 -0.69
CA GLY A 169 2.00 17.97 0.22
C GLY A 169 0.86 18.87 -0.25
N SER A 170 0.87 19.25 -1.54
CA SER A 170 -0.21 20.05 -2.15
C SER A 170 -1.54 19.30 -2.18
N ALA A 171 -1.51 17.98 -2.41
CA ALA A 171 -2.71 17.15 -2.40
C ALA A 171 -3.33 17.11 -0.99
N PHE A 172 -2.55 16.92 0.07
CA PHE A 172 -3.06 16.95 1.44
C PHE A 172 -3.64 18.33 1.82
N ILE A 173 -3.04 19.42 1.36
CA ILE A 173 -3.61 20.77 1.53
C ILE A 173 -4.97 20.88 0.82
N ARG A 174 -5.07 20.42 -0.43
CA ARG A 174 -6.33 20.38 -1.20
C ARG A 174 -7.40 19.56 -0.50
N LEU A 175 -7.00 18.48 0.16
CA LEU A 175 -7.90 17.55 0.85
C LEU A 175 -8.25 17.96 2.29
N ALA A 176 -7.70 19.05 2.82
CA ALA A 176 -7.88 19.49 4.23
C ALA A 176 -9.34 19.63 4.69
N GLY A 177 -10.29 19.87 3.77
CA GLY A 177 -11.73 19.88 4.07
C GLY A 177 -12.41 18.52 4.04
N ARG A 178 -11.69 17.45 3.63
CA ARG A 178 -12.21 16.09 3.46
C ARG A 178 -11.52 15.07 4.38
N ILE A 179 -10.38 15.45 4.95
CA ILE A 179 -9.59 14.63 5.88
C ILE A 179 -9.28 15.41 7.15
N GLU A 180 -9.06 14.69 8.23
CA GLU A 180 -8.71 15.23 9.55
C GLU A 180 -7.61 14.38 10.20
N ASP A 181 -6.95 14.91 11.25
CA ASP A 181 -5.92 14.23 12.04
C ASP A 181 -4.72 13.72 11.21
N LEU A 182 -4.32 14.47 10.16
CA LEU A 182 -3.18 14.07 9.33
C LEU A 182 -1.88 14.11 10.14
N GLU A 183 -1.25 12.93 10.25
CA GLU A 183 0.07 12.72 10.82
C GLU A 183 0.99 12.06 9.79
N LEU A 184 2.19 12.60 9.60
CA LEU A 184 3.22 12.04 8.72
C LEU A 184 4.38 11.50 9.59
N ARG A 185 4.45 10.17 9.73
CA ARG A 185 5.49 9.48 10.53
C ARG A 185 6.62 9.00 9.64
N PRO A 186 7.87 9.42 9.87
CA PRO A 186 9.01 8.89 9.11
C PRO A 186 9.12 7.37 9.25
N VAL A 187 9.46 6.70 8.13
CA VAL A 187 9.64 5.24 8.09
C VAL A 187 10.78 4.86 7.16
N ARG A 188 11.67 3.96 7.60
CA ARG A 188 12.66 3.31 6.74
C ARG A 188 12.00 2.09 6.08
N PHE A 189 12.43 1.75 4.85
CA PHE A 189 11.83 0.64 4.11
C PHE A 189 12.48 -0.70 4.42
N TYR A 190 13.73 -0.69 4.86
CA TYR A 190 14.53 -1.88 5.10
C TYR A 190 14.97 -2.01 6.56
N LEU A 191 15.37 -3.21 6.94
CA LEU A 191 15.95 -3.49 8.26
C LEU A 191 17.29 -2.77 8.43
N ASP A 192 17.64 -2.50 9.69
CA ASP A 192 18.94 -1.93 10.02
C ASP A 192 20.05 -2.91 9.64
N GLY A 193 21.13 -2.36 9.05
CA GLY A 193 22.25 -3.17 8.55
C GLY A 193 22.08 -3.72 7.14
N THR A 194 20.93 -3.48 6.49
CA THR A 194 20.75 -3.77 5.05
C THR A 194 21.78 -2.96 4.25
N THR A 195 22.37 -3.58 3.24
CA THR A 195 23.35 -2.96 2.32
C THR A 195 22.84 -2.99 0.88
N GLY A 196 23.31 -2.07 0.06
CA GLY A 196 22.93 -1.98 -1.36
C GLY A 196 22.34 -0.64 -1.74
N PRO A 197 22.05 -0.41 -3.02
CA PRO A 197 21.68 0.90 -3.56
C PRO A 197 20.38 1.48 -2.98
N HIS A 198 19.50 0.64 -2.45
CA HIS A 198 18.18 1.02 -1.90
C HIS A 198 18.10 0.88 -0.37
N ALA A 199 19.21 0.55 0.31
CA ALA A 199 19.23 0.31 1.76
C ALA A 199 18.74 1.50 2.59
N ASP A 200 18.92 2.72 2.08
CA ASP A 200 18.53 3.97 2.73
C ASP A 200 17.17 4.51 2.26
N ASP A 201 16.45 3.75 1.40
CA ASP A 201 15.13 4.17 0.98
C ASP A 201 14.20 4.32 2.20
N HIS A 202 13.52 5.46 2.22
CA HIS A 202 12.65 5.86 3.31
C HIS A 202 11.45 6.65 2.80
N GLY A 203 10.52 6.88 3.67
CA GLY A 203 9.32 7.64 3.36
C GLY A 203 8.59 8.07 4.62
N VAL A 204 7.31 8.30 4.46
CA VAL A 204 6.41 8.57 5.57
C VAL A 204 5.26 7.58 5.57
N ILE A 205 4.73 7.26 6.74
CA ILE A 205 3.41 6.67 6.92
C ILE A 205 2.46 7.85 7.16
N ALA A 206 1.56 8.09 6.22
CA ALA A 206 0.48 9.05 6.36
C ALA A 206 -0.68 8.38 7.08
N LEU A 207 -0.98 8.85 8.28
CA LEU A 207 -2.12 8.47 9.09
C LEU A 207 -3.12 9.63 9.08
N PHE A 208 -4.37 9.37 8.73
CA PHE A 208 -5.43 10.38 8.75
C PHE A 208 -6.81 9.73 8.78
N ARG A 209 -7.85 10.54 8.99
CA ARG A 209 -9.24 10.12 8.91
C ARG A 209 -9.96 10.83 7.77
N LYS A 210 -10.92 10.14 7.14
CA LYS A 210 -11.91 10.83 6.32
C LYS A 210 -12.88 11.59 7.24
N CYS A 211 -13.18 12.86 6.93
CA CYS A 211 -14.17 13.62 7.68
C CYS A 211 -15.52 12.90 7.74
N MET A 212 -16.31 13.20 8.78
CA MET A 212 -17.63 12.59 9.02
C MET A 212 -18.73 13.08 8.07
N THR A 213 -18.45 14.09 7.27
CA THR A 213 -19.41 14.72 6.31
C THR A 213 -19.13 14.26 4.90
#